data_1cfce89ce21b311be8d476b318f7fdba
#
_entry.id   1cfce89ce21b311be8d476b318f7fdba
#
_cell.length_a   1.000
_cell.length_b   1.000
_cell.length_c   1.000
_cell.angle_alpha   90.00
_cell.angle_beta   90.00
_cell.angle_gamma   90.00
#
_symmetry.space_group_name_H-M   'P 1'
#
loop_
_entity.id
_entity.type
_entity.pdbx_description
1 polymer ?
#
loop_
_entity_poly.entity_id
_entity_poly.type
_entity_poly.pdbx_seq_one_letter_code
_entity_poly.pdbx_strand_id
1 'polypeptide(L)'
;MLDESMVRAALAGIGYDGSINLSTDEARGLSAAIGCDFFIIGKSETLARSERERESHQQAYAGVFIVEARSGALAMFDFISENAATPAAAELALINRLSARAPAYVERMIERRLSIQTPPRSFIEEIEDLPDPDSPRAAGFRPPEFLNRVRPEYSSAAEQADITATVEARVVFYTNGEIGQVHITRWAGFGLDESAEHAIGQLKFKPATRDGKPVGARALIRYNFRRLNEPTMKIEQPPDQKTPDKPVRDLRELFKPTYRRP
;
A
#
# COMPACT_ATOMS: atom_id res chain seq x y z
N MET A 1 -5.52 -5.00 27.88
CA MET A 1 -5.71 -5.79 26.65
C MET A 1 -7.20 -5.96 26.46
N LEU A 2 -7.74 -5.73 25.27
CA LEU A 2 -9.17 -5.89 25.01
C LEU A 2 -9.52 -7.37 24.86
N ASP A 3 -10.77 -7.73 25.16
CA ASP A 3 -11.26 -9.10 24.98
C ASP A 3 -11.37 -9.45 23.49
N GLU A 4 -10.90 -10.64 23.10
CA GLU A 4 -10.87 -11.09 21.71
C GLU A 4 -12.26 -11.15 21.08
N SER A 5 -13.28 -11.56 21.85
CA SER A 5 -14.64 -11.66 21.36
C SER A 5 -15.25 -10.31 21.00
N MET A 6 -14.95 -9.29 21.80
CA MET A 6 -15.36 -7.90 21.55
C MET A 6 -14.68 -7.34 20.30
N VAL A 7 -13.36 -7.58 20.16
CA VAL A 7 -12.60 -7.15 18.97
C VAL A 7 -13.17 -7.79 17.72
N ARG A 8 -13.39 -9.09 17.74
CA ARG A 8 -13.96 -9.85 16.61
C ARG A 8 -15.36 -9.36 16.22
N ALA A 9 -16.20 -9.09 17.20
CA ALA A 9 -17.53 -8.54 16.96
C ALA A 9 -17.47 -7.12 16.34
N ALA A 10 -16.58 -6.25 16.85
CA ALA A 10 -16.38 -4.91 16.32
C ALA A 10 -15.90 -4.94 14.85
N LEU A 11 -14.92 -5.81 14.53
CA LEU A 11 -14.40 -5.98 13.17
C LEU A 11 -15.47 -6.51 12.21
N ALA A 12 -16.27 -7.48 12.64
CA ALA A 12 -17.40 -7.99 11.84
C ALA A 12 -18.45 -6.89 11.57
N GLY A 13 -18.72 -6.02 12.55
CA GLY A 13 -19.67 -4.92 12.44
C GLY A 13 -19.32 -3.87 11.39
N ILE A 14 -18.03 -3.69 11.09
CA ILE A 14 -17.53 -2.76 10.05
C ILE A 14 -17.15 -3.45 8.74
N GLY A 15 -17.37 -4.77 8.64
CA GLY A 15 -17.08 -5.53 7.42
C GLY A 15 -15.59 -5.66 7.10
N TYR A 16 -14.71 -5.68 8.11
CA TYR A 16 -13.28 -5.84 7.88
C TYR A 16 -12.97 -7.24 7.31
N ASP A 17 -12.30 -7.26 6.16
CA ASP A 17 -12.01 -8.47 5.37
C ASP A 17 -10.69 -9.17 5.73
N GLY A 18 -9.93 -8.62 6.69
CA GLY A 18 -8.63 -9.15 7.08
C GLY A 18 -7.45 -8.58 6.27
N SER A 19 -7.66 -7.55 5.45
CA SER A 19 -6.60 -6.91 4.69
C SER A 19 -5.51 -6.33 5.60
N ILE A 20 -4.24 -6.59 5.25
CA ILE A 20 -3.07 -5.99 5.93
C ILE A 20 -2.54 -4.74 5.18
N ASN A 21 -3.10 -4.40 4.02
CA ASN A 21 -2.72 -3.24 3.22
C ASN A 21 -3.76 -2.12 3.41
N LEU A 22 -3.73 -1.50 4.58
CA LEU A 22 -4.71 -0.49 4.98
C LEU A 22 -4.26 0.94 4.60
N SER A 23 -5.23 1.77 4.24
CA SER A 23 -5.05 3.22 4.31
C SER A 23 -5.13 3.71 5.76
N THR A 24 -4.60 4.89 6.01
CA THR A 24 -4.69 5.52 7.33
C THR A 24 -6.15 5.76 7.75
N ASP A 25 -7.05 5.97 6.80
CA ASP A 25 -8.48 6.18 7.07
C ASP A 25 -9.16 4.86 7.46
N GLU A 26 -8.90 3.77 6.76
CA GLU A 26 -9.37 2.42 7.12
C GLU A 26 -8.84 2.01 8.50
N ALA A 27 -7.56 2.24 8.75
CA ALA A 27 -6.93 1.94 10.05
C ALA A 27 -7.55 2.75 11.20
N ARG A 28 -7.88 4.04 10.99
CA ARG A 28 -8.62 4.85 11.96
C ARG A 28 -10.04 4.32 12.20
N GLY A 29 -10.71 3.89 11.14
CA GLY A 29 -12.04 3.25 11.26
C GLY A 29 -12.00 1.99 12.13
N LEU A 30 -11.01 1.10 11.90
CA LEU A 30 -10.76 -0.07 12.76
C LEU A 30 -10.52 0.32 14.20
N SER A 31 -9.64 1.29 14.44
CA SER A 31 -9.30 1.76 15.79
C SER A 31 -10.51 2.32 16.53
N ALA A 32 -11.35 3.09 15.85
CA ALA A 32 -12.57 3.66 16.42
C ALA A 32 -13.57 2.56 16.81
N ALA A 33 -13.70 1.51 16.00
CA ALA A 33 -14.57 0.38 16.30
C ALA A 33 -14.07 -0.46 17.49
N ILE A 34 -12.74 -0.60 17.63
CA ILE A 34 -12.12 -1.39 18.70
C ILE A 34 -11.97 -0.58 19.99
N GLY A 35 -11.75 0.74 19.92
CA GLY A 35 -11.56 1.63 21.06
C GLY A 35 -10.18 1.48 21.72
N CYS A 36 -9.11 1.52 20.94
CA CYS A 36 -7.74 1.32 21.40
C CYS A 36 -6.82 2.48 21.01
N ASP A 37 -5.64 2.61 21.67
CA ASP A 37 -4.59 3.58 21.29
C ASP A 37 -3.68 3.01 20.18
N PHE A 38 -3.45 1.69 20.20
CA PHE A 38 -2.69 0.93 19.21
C PHE A 38 -3.38 -0.40 18.98
N PHE A 39 -3.28 -0.90 17.75
CA PHE A 39 -3.63 -2.28 17.45
C PHE A 39 -2.52 -2.97 16.67
N ILE A 40 -2.51 -4.29 16.75
CA ILE A 40 -1.58 -5.14 16.02
C ILE A 40 -2.39 -5.98 15.05
N ILE A 41 -1.99 -5.97 13.80
CA ILE A 41 -2.45 -6.92 12.79
C ILE A 41 -1.25 -7.65 12.20
N GLY A 42 -1.47 -8.81 11.62
CA GLY A 42 -0.39 -9.56 11.01
C GLY A 42 -0.88 -10.62 10.05
N LYS A 43 0.08 -11.09 9.26
CA LYS A 43 -0.08 -12.25 8.38
C LYS A 43 1.03 -13.24 8.72
N SER A 44 0.67 -14.50 8.88
CA SER A 44 1.63 -15.60 9.01
C SER A 44 1.30 -16.71 8.01
N GLU A 45 2.35 -17.39 7.54
CA GLU A 45 2.21 -18.50 6.61
C GLU A 45 3.38 -19.46 6.77
N THR A 46 3.13 -20.76 6.51
CA THR A 46 4.15 -21.79 6.50
C THR A 46 4.22 -22.41 5.12
N LEU A 47 5.40 -22.38 4.49
CA LEU A 47 5.63 -22.81 3.12
C LEU A 47 6.75 -23.84 3.04
N ALA A 48 6.58 -24.82 2.17
CA ALA A 48 7.68 -25.70 1.77
C ALA A 48 8.59 -24.93 0.79
N ARG A 49 9.90 -24.85 1.10
CA ARG A 49 10.91 -24.28 0.23
C ARG A 49 11.84 -25.38 -0.28
N SER A 50 12.06 -25.42 -1.59
CA SER A 50 13.00 -26.30 -2.22
C SER A 50 14.01 -25.46 -3.00
N GLU A 51 15.27 -25.48 -2.60
CA GLU A 51 16.37 -24.90 -3.37
C GLU A 51 16.96 -26.01 -4.26
N ARG A 52 17.35 -25.65 -5.49
CA ARG A 52 17.78 -26.61 -6.55
C ARG A 52 18.85 -27.63 -6.16
N GLU A 53 19.57 -27.42 -5.06
CA GLU A 53 20.69 -28.29 -4.61
C GLU A 53 20.68 -28.56 -3.10
N ARG A 54 19.64 -28.18 -2.36
CA ARG A 54 19.53 -28.39 -0.91
C ARG A 54 18.28 -29.17 -0.56
N GLU A 55 18.34 -29.87 0.58
CA GLU A 55 17.18 -30.56 1.14
C GLU A 55 16.00 -29.58 1.31
N SER A 56 14.79 -30.04 0.96
CA SER A 56 13.59 -29.24 1.16
C SER A 56 13.41 -28.94 2.65
N HIS A 57 13.14 -27.70 2.97
CA HIS A 57 12.87 -27.24 4.33
C HIS A 57 11.53 -26.51 4.40
N GLN A 58 11.00 -26.38 5.60
CA GLN A 58 9.79 -25.63 5.87
C GLN A 58 10.16 -24.25 6.40
N GLN A 59 9.59 -23.22 5.81
CA GLN A 59 9.74 -21.84 6.25
C GLN A 59 8.42 -21.36 6.82
N ALA A 60 8.41 -20.96 8.11
CA ALA A 60 7.31 -20.21 8.70
C ALA A 60 7.70 -18.75 8.79
N TYR A 61 6.81 -17.83 8.38
CA TYR A 61 7.04 -16.39 8.50
C TYR A 61 5.84 -15.66 9.07
N ALA A 62 6.09 -14.47 9.63
CA ALA A 62 5.08 -13.53 10.05
C ALA A 62 5.48 -12.09 9.71
N GLY A 63 4.55 -11.32 9.18
CA GLY A 63 4.58 -9.88 9.14
C GLY A 63 3.73 -9.32 10.28
N VAL A 64 4.30 -8.49 11.14
CA VAL A 64 3.64 -7.85 12.29
C VAL A 64 3.56 -6.35 12.03
N PHE A 65 2.35 -5.81 12.06
CA PHE A 65 2.07 -4.41 11.85
C PHE A 65 1.52 -3.80 13.13
N ILE A 66 2.21 -2.81 13.67
CA ILE A 66 1.77 -2.04 14.83
C ILE A 66 1.27 -0.70 14.33
N VAL A 67 -0.01 -0.42 14.55
CA VAL A 67 -0.70 0.74 14.01
C VAL A 67 -1.12 1.67 15.13
N GLU A 68 -0.84 2.95 14.97
CA GLU A 68 -1.31 3.98 15.88
C GLU A 68 -2.76 4.35 15.55
N ALA A 69 -3.64 4.20 16.51
CA ALA A 69 -5.08 4.36 16.33
C ALA A 69 -5.51 5.77 15.89
N ARG A 70 -4.90 6.82 16.45
CA ARG A 70 -5.30 8.20 16.21
C ARG A 70 -5.02 8.66 14.78
N SER A 71 -3.83 8.35 14.26
CA SER A 71 -3.39 8.74 12.92
C SER A 71 -3.72 7.69 11.86
N GLY A 72 -3.91 6.43 12.25
CA GLY A 72 -3.99 5.27 11.37
C GLY A 72 -2.63 4.92 10.74
N ALA A 73 -1.54 5.59 11.16
CA ALA A 73 -0.23 5.38 10.60
C ALA A 73 0.42 4.11 11.13
N LEU A 74 1.22 3.47 10.28
CA LEU A 74 2.07 2.36 10.67
C LEU A 74 3.17 2.89 11.62
N ALA A 75 3.11 2.50 12.89
CA ALA A 75 4.11 2.88 13.90
C ALA A 75 5.36 2.01 13.79
N MET A 76 5.19 0.73 13.43
CA MET A 76 6.25 -0.23 13.25
C MET A 76 5.79 -1.39 12.37
N PHE A 77 6.68 -1.88 11.53
CA PHE A 77 6.56 -3.16 10.83
C PHE A 77 7.73 -4.06 11.23
N ASP A 78 7.46 -5.36 11.43
CA ASP A 78 8.49 -6.37 11.65
C ASP A 78 8.20 -7.62 10.80
N PHE A 79 9.23 -8.14 10.13
CA PHE A 79 9.17 -9.37 9.36
C PHE A 79 10.09 -10.40 9.99
N ILE A 80 9.51 -11.54 10.34
CA ILE A 80 10.23 -12.64 10.98
C ILE A 80 10.01 -13.89 10.16
N SER A 81 11.07 -14.65 9.91
CA SER A 81 10.99 -15.96 9.29
C SER A 81 11.91 -16.96 9.99
N GLU A 82 11.44 -18.20 10.13
CA GLU A 82 12.18 -19.30 10.73
C GLU A 82 12.09 -20.54 9.82
N ASN A 83 13.18 -21.28 9.75
CA ASN A 83 13.28 -22.47 8.92
C ASN A 83 13.46 -23.71 9.79
N ALA A 84 12.79 -24.81 9.44
CA ALA A 84 12.95 -26.08 10.10
C ALA A 84 12.69 -27.27 9.16
N ALA A 85 12.97 -28.49 9.62
CA ALA A 85 12.71 -29.70 8.84
C ALA A 85 11.21 -30.03 8.70
N THR A 86 10.37 -29.57 9.64
CA THR A 86 8.93 -29.81 9.63
C THR A 86 8.13 -28.52 9.81
N PRO A 87 6.89 -28.45 9.30
CA PRO A 87 6.03 -27.27 9.48
C PRO A 87 5.84 -26.91 10.97
N ALA A 88 5.53 -27.89 11.81
CA ALA A 88 5.31 -27.66 13.24
C ALA A 88 6.56 -27.12 13.96
N ALA A 89 7.76 -27.57 13.58
CA ALA A 89 9.01 -27.07 14.15
C ALA A 89 9.28 -25.61 13.69
N ALA A 90 8.99 -25.28 12.43
CA ALA A 90 9.14 -23.92 11.92
C ALA A 90 8.15 -22.96 12.60
N GLU A 91 6.90 -23.35 12.78
CA GLU A 91 5.87 -22.58 13.47
C GLU A 91 6.22 -22.37 14.95
N LEU A 92 6.68 -23.40 15.65
CA LEU A 92 7.12 -23.27 17.04
C LEU A 92 8.31 -22.33 17.17
N ALA A 93 9.27 -22.39 16.27
CA ALA A 93 10.41 -21.47 16.24
C ALA A 93 9.95 -20.04 16.02
N LEU A 94 9.02 -19.82 15.07
CA LEU A 94 8.41 -18.52 14.79
C LEU A 94 7.69 -17.95 16.02
N ILE A 95 6.84 -18.76 16.69
CA ILE A 95 6.13 -18.35 17.90
C ILE A 95 7.10 -17.94 19.01
N ASN A 96 8.15 -18.73 19.23
CA ASN A 96 9.18 -18.41 20.23
C ASN A 96 9.90 -17.08 19.90
N ARG A 97 10.18 -16.85 18.60
CA ARG A 97 10.80 -15.62 18.15
C ARG A 97 9.89 -14.40 18.34
N LEU A 98 8.62 -14.53 17.97
CA LEU A 98 7.60 -13.50 18.21
C LEU A 98 7.46 -13.16 19.69
N SER A 99 7.38 -14.19 20.54
CA SER A 99 7.29 -14.03 22.00
C SER A 99 8.49 -13.27 22.57
N ALA A 100 9.70 -13.57 22.09
CA ALA A 100 10.92 -12.88 22.51
C ALA A 100 10.94 -11.40 22.07
N ARG A 101 10.27 -11.04 20.96
CA ARG A 101 10.18 -9.66 20.46
C ARG A 101 9.03 -8.84 21.06
N ALA A 102 8.04 -9.47 21.67
CA ALA A 102 6.87 -8.80 22.21
C ALA A 102 7.18 -7.62 23.16
N PRO A 103 8.18 -7.67 24.07
CA PRO A 103 8.56 -6.52 24.89
C PRO A 103 8.99 -5.30 24.08
N ALA A 104 9.80 -5.50 23.00
CA ALA A 104 10.24 -4.41 22.13
C ALA A 104 9.08 -3.75 21.38
N TYR A 105 8.04 -4.50 21.02
CA TYR A 105 6.83 -3.95 20.43
C TYR A 105 6.13 -2.99 21.39
N VAL A 106 6.00 -3.37 22.66
CA VAL A 106 5.40 -2.52 23.70
C VAL A 106 6.23 -1.26 23.93
N GLU A 107 7.54 -1.37 24.03
CA GLU A 107 8.45 -0.23 24.16
C GLU A 107 8.27 0.75 23.00
N ARG A 108 8.20 0.25 21.77
CA ARG A 108 7.98 1.07 20.57
C ARG A 108 6.64 1.80 20.57
N MET A 109 5.57 1.16 21.03
CA MET A 109 4.26 1.81 21.19
C MET A 109 4.34 2.96 22.23
N ILE A 110 5.04 2.74 23.34
CA ILE A 110 5.23 3.77 24.39
C ILE A 110 6.04 4.96 23.84
N GLU A 111 7.17 4.70 23.19
CA GLU A 111 8.01 5.74 22.57
C GLU A 111 7.21 6.57 21.57
N ARG A 112 6.43 5.90 20.70
CA ARG A 112 5.61 6.57 19.71
C ARG A 112 4.56 7.46 20.35
N ARG A 113 3.90 6.99 21.40
CA ARG A 113 2.92 7.78 22.17
C ARG A 113 3.53 9.05 22.75
N LEU A 114 4.78 9.00 23.22
CA LEU A 114 5.50 10.14 23.80
C LEU A 114 5.99 11.13 22.72
N SER A 115 6.37 10.65 21.53
CA SER A 115 6.92 11.50 20.44
C SER A 115 5.89 12.33 19.69
N ILE A 116 4.59 12.03 19.81
CA ILE A 116 3.49 12.76 19.13
C ILE A 116 3.34 14.22 19.62
N GLN A 117 4.03 14.64 20.67
CA GLN A 117 3.89 15.98 21.25
C GLN A 117 4.65 17.08 20.50
N THR A 118 5.44 16.77 19.49
CA THR A 118 6.23 17.77 18.77
C THR A 118 5.68 17.96 17.35
N PRO A 119 5.00 19.07 17.03
CA PRO A 119 4.55 19.34 15.67
C PRO A 119 5.76 19.58 14.75
N PRO A 120 5.73 19.12 13.49
CA PRO A 120 6.78 19.43 12.53
C PRO A 120 6.85 20.93 12.28
N ARG A 121 8.06 21.46 12.07
CA ARG A 121 8.27 22.86 11.66
C ARG A 121 7.58 23.07 10.30
N SER A 122 6.56 23.93 10.28
CA SER A 122 5.89 24.33 9.05
C SER A 122 6.75 25.34 8.29
N PHE A 123 7.07 25.04 7.04
CA PHE A 123 7.52 26.03 6.07
C PHE A 123 6.33 26.95 5.71
N ILE A 124 6.58 28.25 5.54
CA ILE A 124 5.55 29.30 5.31
C ILE A 124 5.14 29.37 3.81
N GLU A 125 5.42 28.36 3.02
CA GLU A 125 4.97 28.33 1.63
C GLU A 125 3.49 27.88 1.58
N GLU A 126 2.69 28.60 0.80
CA GLU A 126 1.29 28.24 0.57
C GLU A 126 1.23 26.96 -0.31
N ILE A 127 0.72 25.87 0.26
CA ILE A 127 0.62 24.57 -0.41
C ILE A 127 -0.82 24.35 -0.83
N GLU A 128 -1.07 24.24 -2.11
CA GLU A 128 -2.38 23.87 -2.65
C GLU A 128 -2.54 22.36 -2.78
N ASP A 129 -3.69 21.84 -2.39
CA ASP A 129 -4.08 20.47 -2.74
C ASP A 129 -4.44 20.42 -4.24
N LEU A 130 -4.05 19.35 -4.94
CA LEU A 130 -4.45 19.17 -6.32
C LEU A 130 -5.98 19.22 -6.43
N PRO A 131 -6.54 20.13 -7.22
CA PRO A 131 -7.99 20.18 -7.41
C PRO A 131 -8.46 18.98 -8.21
N ASP A 132 -9.69 18.57 -7.97
CA ASP A 132 -10.38 17.64 -8.85
C ASP A 132 -10.45 18.25 -10.26
N PRO A 133 -10.06 17.51 -11.33
CA PRO A 133 -10.06 18.02 -12.71
C PRO A 133 -11.38 18.65 -13.16
N ASP A 134 -12.50 18.13 -12.67
CA ASP A 134 -13.85 18.59 -13.00
C ASP A 134 -14.36 19.72 -12.08
N SER A 135 -13.56 20.15 -11.11
CA SER A 135 -13.94 21.21 -10.17
C SER A 135 -13.63 22.61 -10.74
N PRO A 136 -14.42 23.63 -10.33
CA PRO A 136 -14.09 25.03 -10.67
C PRO A 136 -12.67 25.47 -10.22
N ARG A 137 -12.11 24.82 -9.19
CA ARG A 137 -10.76 25.08 -8.68
C ARG A 137 -9.66 24.63 -9.64
N ALA A 138 -9.96 23.76 -10.61
CA ALA A 138 -9.02 23.32 -11.63
C ALA A 138 -8.73 24.43 -12.66
N ALA A 139 -9.59 25.43 -12.79
CA ALA A 139 -9.39 26.55 -13.70
C ALA A 139 -8.07 27.29 -13.37
N GLY A 140 -7.19 27.44 -14.36
CA GLY A 140 -5.88 28.08 -14.18
C GLY A 140 -4.82 27.26 -13.45
N PHE A 141 -5.17 26.10 -12.88
CA PHE A 141 -4.22 25.21 -12.19
C PHE A 141 -3.60 24.20 -13.15
N ARG A 142 -2.28 24.07 -13.11
CA ARG A 142 -1.53 23.01 -13.78
C ARG A 142 -0.77 22.18 -12.73
N PRO A 143 -0.97 20.86 -12.67
CA PRO A 143 -0.29 20.01 -11.71
C PRO A 143 1.23 19.95 -11.97
N PRO A 144 2.03 19.48 -11.00
CA PRO A 144 3.45 19.23 -11.20
C PRO A 144 3.68 18.28 -12.39
N GLU A 145 4.64 18.62 -13.26
CA GLU A 145 5.03 17.79 -14.41
C GLU A 145 6.27 16.96 -14.04
N PHE A 146 6.13 15.64 -13.96
CA PHE A 146 7.25 14.76 -13.66
C PHE A 146 8.19 14.58 -14.86
N LEU A 147 9.48 14.83 -14.67
CA LEU A 147 10.52 14.76 -15.71
C LEU A 147 11.18 13.37 -15.77
N ASN A 148 11.03 12.56 -14.73
CA ASN A 148 11.51 11.19 -14.69
C ASN A 148 10.44 10.28 -14.10
N ARG A 149 10.66 8.95 -14.27
CA ARG A 149 9.85 7.91 -13.64
C ARG A 149 10.78 7.03 -12.81
N VAL A 150 10.58 7.02 -11.51
CA VAL A 150 11.34 6.17 -10.59
C VAL A 150 10.43 5.03 -10.15
N ARG A 151 10.93 3.80 -10.32
CA ARG A 151 10.24 2.60 -9.83
C ARG A 151 10.86 2.25 -8.48
N PRO A 152 10.05 2.08 -7.42
CA PRO A 152 10.54 1.57 -6.17
C PRO A 152 10.98 0.11 -6.32
N GLU A 153 11.96 -0.29 -5.52
CA GLU A 153 12.45 -1.66 -5.49
C GLU A 153 11.45 -2.57 -4.78
N TYR A 154 11.31 -3.80 -5.28
CA TYR A 154 10.56 -4.83 -4.61
C TYR A 154 11.48 -5.55 -3.61
N SER A 155 11.22 -5.41 -2.32
CA SER A 155 12.11 -5.86 -1.27
C SER A 155 12.21 -7.38 -1.17
N SER A 156 13.32 -7.89 -0.60
CA SER A 156 13.49 -9.32 -0.34
C SER A 156 12.46 -9.89 0.65
N ALA A 157 12.01 -9.11 1.63
CA ALA A 157 10.96 -9.52 2.55
C ALA A 157 9.62 -9.68 1.84
N ALA A 158 9.27 -8.72 0.96
CA ALA A 158 8.07 -8.82 0.13
C ALA A 158 8.15 -10.00 -0.85
N GLU A 159 9.33 -10.29 -1.41
CA GLU A 159 9.57 -11.44 -2.28
C GLU A 159 9.38 -12.77 -1.54
N GLN A 160 9.92 -12.89 -0.33
CA GLN A 160 9.78 -14.09 0.50
C GLN A 160 8.31 -14.38 0.86
N ALA A 161 7.53 -13.34 1.11
CA ALA A 161 6.13 -13.43 1.51
C ALA A 161 5.15 -13.31 0.32
N ASP A 162 5.64 -13.19 -0.91
CA ASP A 162 4.86 -13.04 -2.15
C ASP A 162 3.78 -11.93 -2.03
N ILE A 163 4.20 -10.75 -1.60
CA ILE A 163 3.31 -9.65 -1.29
C ILE A 163 2.85 -8.90 -2.55
N THR A 164 1.55 -8.80 -2.74
CA THR A 164 0.94 -7.82 -3.64
C THR A 164 0.29 -6.74 -2.81
N ALA A 165 0.72 -5.49 -2.97
CA ALA A 165 0.25 -4.37 -2.16
C ALA A 165 0.33 -3.04 -2.91
N THR A 166 -0.42 -2.07 -2.42
CA THR A 166 -0.36 -0.68 -2.89
C THR A 166 0.18 0.20 -1.77
N VAL A 167 1.18 1.03 -2.07
CA VAL A 167 1.62 2.13 -1.20
C VAL A 167 1.10 3.43 -1.77
N GLU A 168 0.45 4.23 -0.92
CA GLU A 168 0.01 5.58 -1.25
C GLU A 168 0.71 6.57 -0.34
N ALA A 169 1.23 7.65 -0.93
CA ALA A 169 1.89 8.72 -0.22
C ALA A 169 1.33 10.09 -0.63
N ARG A 170 1.01 10.91 0.35
CA ARG A 170 0.73 12.32 0.13
C ARG A 170 2.04 13.10 0.20
N VAL A 171 2.40 13.77 -0.89
CA VAL A 171 3.71 14.39 -1.10
C VAL A 171 3.55 15.87 -1.36
N VAL A 172 4.38 16.69 -0.73
CA VAL A 172 4.47 18.13 -0.98
C VAL A 172 5.57 18.41 -2.01
N PHE A 173 5.24 19.15 -3.04
CA PHE A 173 6.13 19.60 -4.10
C PHE A 173 6.26 21.13 -4.02
N TYR A 174 7.48 21.61 -3.70
CA TYR A 174 7.74 23.04 -3.55
C TYR A 174 8.02 23.72 -4.89
N THR A 175 7.87 25.04 -4.92
CA THR A 175 8.12 25.88 -6.11
C THR A 175 9.58 25.89 -6.54
N ASN A 176 10.52 25.61 -5.64
CA ASN A 176 11.96 25.52 -5.90
C ASN A 176 12.39 24.17 -6.53
N GLY A 177 11.45 23.23 -6.76
CA GLY A 177 11.74 21.91 -7.30
C GLY A 177 12.15 20.87 -6.24
N GLU A 178 12.12 21.21 -4.96
CA GLU A 178 12.37 20.28 -3.86
C GLU A 178 11.09 19.53 -3.48
N ILE A 179 11.30 18.27 -3.04
CA ILE A 179 10.25 17.44 -2.46
C ILE A 179 10.22 17.71 -0.96
N GLY A 180 9.06 18.10 -0.46
CA GLY A 180 8.83 18.36 0.94
C GLY A 180 8.44 17.09 1.70
N GLN A 181 7.48 17.23 2.63
CA GLN A 181 7.02 16.14 3.45
C GLN A 181 6.37 15.03 2.62
N VAL A 182 6.82 13.79 2.83
CA VAL A 182 6.19 12.56 2.36
C VAL A 182 5.42 11.95 3.52
N HIS A 183 4.13 11.72 3.32
CA HIS A 183 3.27 11.10 4.33
C HIS A 183 2.59 9.89 3.73
N ILE A 184 2.95 8.69 4.21
CA ILE A 184 2.32 7.43 3.78
C ILE A 184 0.88 7.41 4.26
N THR A 185 -0.06 7.32 3.32
CA THR A 185 -1.50 7.28 3.57
C THR A 185 -2.11 5.89 3.35
N ARG A 186 -1.41 4.99 2.67
CA ARG A 186 -1.67 3.54 2.61
C ARG A 186 -0.33 2.83 2.71
N TRP A 187 -0.17 2.03 3.73
CA TRP A 187 1.08 1.32 4.01
C TRP A 187 0.98 -0.16 3.64
N ALA A 188 2.10 -0.75 3.29
CA ALA A 188 2.21 -2.15 2.89
C ALA A 188 3.11 -2.98 3.82
N GLY A 189 4.06 -2.34 4.51
CA GLY A 189 5.12 -3.03 5.26
C GLY A 189 6.12 -3.72 4.34
N PHE A 190 6.81 -4.72 4.84
CA PHE A 190 7.79 -5.53 4.07
C PHE A 190 8.90 -4.71 3.40
N GLY A 191 9.22 -3.50 3.89
CA GLY A 191 10.19 -2.59 3.27
C GLY A 191 9.70 -1.89 2.00
N LEU A 192 8.42 -2.05 1.64
CA LEU A 192 7.84 -1.43 0.46
C LEU A 192 7.51 0.05 0.67
N ASP A 193 7.19 0.44 1.90
CA ASP A 193 6.92 1.83 2.26
C ASP A 193 8.19 2.67 2.15
N GLU A 194 9.30 2.19 2.70
CA GLU A 194 10.62 2.81 2.62
C GLU A 194 11.12 2.87 1.18
N SER A 195 10.88 1.80 0.41
CA SER A 195 11.22 1.77 -1.02
C SER A 195 10.43 2.81 -1.82
N ALA A 196 9.15 2.98 -1.51
CA ALA A 196 8.31 4.00 -2.12
C ALA A 196 8.78 5.42 -1.75
N GLU A 197 9.09 5.69 -0.47
CA GLU A 197 9.63 6.96 -0.02
C GLU A 197 10.96 7.29 -0.71
N HIS A 198 11.87 6.30 -0.82
CA HIS A 198 13.13 6.48 -1.52
C HIS A 198 12.92 6.82 -3.01
N ALA A 199 12.01 6.12 -3.69
CA ALA A 199 11.67 6.39 -5.08
C ALA A 199 11.05 7.79 -5.26
N ILE A 200 10.18 8.22 -4.34
CA ILE A 200 9.61 9.57 -4.34
C ILE A 200 10.73 10.61 -4.22
N GLY A 201 11.68 10.42 -3.30
CA GLY A 201 12.80 11.34 -3.10
C GLY A 201 13.70 11.54 -4.34
N GLN A 202 13.65 10.62 -5.31
CA GLN A 202 14.41 10.70 -6.57
C GLN A 202 13.62 11.34 -7.73
N LEU A 203 12.35 11.70 -7.52
CA LEU A 203 11.54 12.32 -8.56
C LEU A 203 12.08 13.71 -8.90
N LYS A 204 12.12 14.00 -10.20
CA LYS A 204 12.39 15.33 -10.75
C LYS A 204 11.11 15.84 -11.38
N PHE A 205 10.78 17.09 -11.12
CA PHE A 205 9.52 17.68 -11.58
C PHE A 205 9.65 19.18 -11.88
N LYS A 206 8.74 19.70 -12.69
CA LYS A 206 8.46 21.13 -12.76
C LYS A 206 7.33 21.43 -11.78
N PRO A 207 7.42 22.54 -11.01
CA PRO A 207 6.41 22.92 -10.05
C PRO A 207 5.02 23.09 -10.67
N ALA A 208 3.99 22.92 -9.84
CA ALA A 208 2.63 23.31 -10.21
C ALA A 208 2.54 24.81 -10.51
N THR A 209 1.55 25.19 -11.29
CA THR A 209 1.30 26.61 -11.55
C THR A 209 -0.17 26.94 -11.38
N ARG A 210 -0.46 28.15 -10.87
CA ARG A 210 -1.76 28.79 -10.81
C ARG A 210 -1.72 30.06 -11.64
N ASP A 211 -2.50 30.14 -12.71
CA ASP A 211 -2.52 31.28 -13.64
C ASP A 211 -1.13 31.67 -14.15
N GLY A 212 -0.29 30.65 -14.42
CA GLY A 212 1.07 30.79 -14.90
C GLY A 212 2.12 31.10 -13.83
N LYS A 213 1.74 31.29 -12.57
CA LYS A 213 2.67 31.50 -11.43
C LYS A 213 2.97 30.19 -10.74
N PRO A 214 4.24 29.87 -10.40
CA PRO A 214 4.59 28.69 -9.63
C PRO A 214 3.91 28.70 -8.25
N VAL A 215 3.34 27.55 -7.84
CA VAL A 215 2.74 27.33 -6.52
C VAL A 215 3.20 25.99 -5.96
N GLY A 216 3.31 25.92 -4.63
CA GLY A 216 3.51 24.64 -3.94
C GLY A 216 2.27 23.76 -4.08
N ALA A 217 2.46 22.46 -4.30
CA ALA A 217 1.35 21.54 -4.50
C ALA A 217 1.48 20.30 -3.64
N ARG A 218 0.34 19.77 -3.18
CA ARG A 218 0.27 18.48 -2.51
C ARG A 218 -0.46 17.48 -3.42
N ALA A 219 0.22 16.37 -3.73
CA ALA A 219 -0.30 15.32 -4.59
C ALA A 219 -0.29 13.96 -3.89
N LEU A 220 -1.18 13.07 -4.34
CA LEU A 220 -1.17 11.65 -3.98
C LEU A 220 -0.36 10.87 -5.02
N ILE A 221 0.68 10.18 -4.56
CA ILE A 221 1.46 9.24 -5.37
C ILE A 221 1.08 7.83 -4.96
N ARG A 222 0.89 6.95 -5.95
CA ARG A 222 0.53 5.56 -5.75
C ARG A 222 1.51 4.65 -6.46
N TYR A 223 2.06 3.68 -5.72
CA TYR A 223 2.87 2.58 -6.25
C TYR A 223 2.16 1.25 -6.01
N ASN A 224 1.99 0.49 -7.09
CA ASN A 224 1.43 -0.86 -7.03
C ASN A 224 2.60 -1.86 -7.11
N PHE A 225 2.80 -2.61 -6.05
CA PHE A 225 3.81 -3.64 -5.93
C PHE A 225 3.21 -5.00 -6.25
N ARG A 226 3.88 -5.74 -7.11
CA ARG A 226 3.56 -7.13 -7.43
C ARG A 226 4.82 -7.86 -7.86
N ARG A 227 4.87 -9.14 -7.61
CA ARG A 227 5.97 -9.97 -8.09
C ARG A 227 6.01 -9.98 -9.62
N LEU A 228 7.15 -9.67 -10.22
CA LEU A 228 7.31 -9.62 -11.68
C LEU A 228 7.40 -11.00 -12.35
N ASN A 229 7.39 -12.08 -11.57
CA ASN A 229 7.61 -13.46 -12.02
C ASN A 229 6.35 -14.33 -12.07
N GLU A 230 5.16 -13.78 -12.13
CA GLU A 230 4.09 -14.56 -12.71
C GLU A 230 4.45 -14.80 -14.18
N PRO A 231 4.57 -16.09 -14.64
CA PRO A 231 4.72 -16.35 -16.06
C PRO A 231 3.53 -15.67 -16.73
N THR A 232 3.80 -14.65 -17.52
CA THR A 232 2.80 -14.09 -18.39
C THR A 232 2.33 -15.29 -19.21
N MET A 233 1.11 -15.80 -18.97
CA MET A 233 0.47 -16.68 -19.94
C MET A 233 0.53 -15.92 -21.24
N LYS A 234 1.51 -16.26 -22.09
CA LYS A 234 1.42 -15.95 -23.50
C LYS A 234 0.22 -16.76 -23.96
N ILE A 235 -0.92 -16.09 -24.05
CA ILE A 235 -1.99 -16.58 -24.90
C ILE A 235 -1.34 -16.57 -26.26
N GLU A 236 -0.89 -17.73 -26.73
CA GLU A 236 -0.53 -17.92 -28.13
C GLU A 236 -1.79 -17.56 -28.91
N GLN A 237 -1.77 -16.42 -29.55
CA GLN A 237 -2.78 -16.08 -30.54
C GLN A 237 -2.72 -17.18 -31.60
N PRO A 238 -3.85 -17.83 -31.94
CA PRO A 238 -3.86 -18.79 -33.00
C PRO A 238 -3.32 -18.11 -34.26
N PRO A 239 -2.57 -18.84 -35.13
CA PRO A 239 -1.93 -18.26 -36.29
C PRO A 239 -2.94 -17.54 -37.19
N ASP A 240 -2.56 -16.34 -37.61
CA ASP A 240 -3.25 -15.41 -38.47
C ASP A 240 -4.28 -16.07 -39.44
N GLN A 241 -5.55 -16.02 -39.05
CA GLN A 241 -6.60 -16.13 -40.06
C GLN A 241 -6.74 -14.74 -40.69
N LYS A 242 -6.23 -14.60 -41.89
CA LYS A 242 -6.48 -13.47 -42.78
C LYS A 242 -7.97 -13.15 -42.76
N THR A 243 -8.37 -12.12 -42.04
CA THR A 243 -9.71 -11.55 -42.12
C THR A 243 -9.86 -10.86 -43.48
N PRO A 244 -10.84 -11.24 -44.31
CA PRO A 244 -11.16 -10.46 -45.49
C PRO A 244 -11.80 -9.14 -45.07
N ASP A 245 -11.29 -8.09 -45.64
CA ASP A 245 -11.73 -6.70 -45.54
C ASP A 245 -13.27 -6.60 -45.76
N LYS A 246 -14.04 -6.38 -44.70
CA LYS A 246 -15.45 -5.99 -44.77
C LYS A 246 -15.69 -4.79 -43.87
N PRO A 247 -16.40 -3.77 -44.36
CA PRO A 247 -16.62 -2.53 -43.66
C PRO A 247 -17.48 -2.75 -42.41
N VAL A 248 -17.07 -2.07 -41.32
CA VAL A 248 -17.75 -2.05 -40.01
C VAL A 248 -19.19 -1.58 -40.20
N ARG A 249 -20.15 -2.47 -39.97
CA ARG A 249 -21.57 -2.11 -39.88
C ARG A 249 -21.84 -1.43 -38.55
N ASP A 250 -22.54 -0.32 -38.63
CA ASP A 250 -23.00 0.52 -37.52
C ASP A 250 -23.70 -0.29 -36.40
N LEU A 251 -23.15 -0.22 -35.20
CA LEU A 251 -23.65 -0.92 -34.01
C LEU A 251 -25.05 -0.47 -33.54
N ARG A 252 -25.66 0.52 -34.20
CA ARG A 252 -27.02 1.02 -33.89
C ARG A 252 -28.14 0.12 -34.38
N GLU A 253 -27.87 -0.87 -35.20
CA GLU A 253 -28.89 -1.80 -35.71
C GLU A 253 -29.14 -3.02 -34.79
N LEU A 254 -28.35 -3.26 -33.78
CA LEU A 254 -28.46 -4.44 -32.91
C LEU A 254 -29.43 -4.27 -31.71
N PHE A 255 -29.98 -3.08 -31.51
CA PHE A 255 -30.92 -2.81 -30.40
C PHE A 255 -32.26 -2.24 -30.90
N LYS A 256 -33.02 -3.04 -31.72
CA LYS A 256 -34.45 -2.79 -31.88
C LYS A 256 -35.23 -3.72 -30.95
N PRO A 257 -35.97 -3.18 -29.96
CA PRO A 257 -36.83 -4.00 -29.12
C PRO A 257 -38.05 -4.48 -29.93
N THR A 258 -38.16 -5.80 -30.06
CA THR A 258 -39.38 -6.43 -30.58
C THR A 258 -40.42 -6.48 -29.49
N TYR A 259 -41.30 -5.48 -29.45
CA TYR A 259 -42.49 -5.51 -28.63
C TYR A 259 -43.60 -6.21 -29.41
N ARG A 260 -44.02 -7.42 -29.02
CA ARG A 260 -45.30 -8.04 -29.43
C ARG A 260 -46.29 -7.86 -28.29
N ARG A 261 -47.35 -7.16 -28.55
CA ARG A 261 -48.57 -7.18 -27.72
C ARG A 261 -49.48 -8.33 -28.14
N PRO A 262 -50.36 -8.80 -27.24
CA PRO A 262 -51.20 -9.99 -27.35
C PRO A 262 -52.21 -9.94 -28.45
#